data_d2b3094182cfea53da8ca2f14480a51d
#
_entry.id   d2b3094182cfea53da8ca2f14480a51d
#
_cell.length_a   1.000
_cell.length_b   1.000
_cell.length_c   1.000
_cell.angle_alpha   90.00
_cell.angle_beta   90.00
_cell.angle_gamma   90.00
#
_symmetry.space_group_name_H-M   'P 1'
#
loop_
_entity.id
_entity.type
_entity.pdbx_description
1 polymer ?
#
loop_
_entity_poly.entity_id
_entity_poly.type
_entity_poly.pdbx_seq_one_letter_code
_entity_poly.pdbx_strand_id
1 'polypeptide(L)'
;MDSQNSPALDPAVAASGPPRFHLLAKPSGSACNIDCKYCFFLSKEALYPNDRHRMSDATLEAYIRQLFESHRLPEVTVAWQGGEPTLMGLDFFRKAVALVEKYRRPGQVVEHTFQTNGIALDDEWCAFLKANDFLVGLSVDGPREIHDANRVTRGGKGTFDLVMKGWQCLRRHGVEFNILCTVNAANQAHGRRVYRFFRDELAATWIQFIPIVERATAETIHIANRGWSERPREKRLLYTQTGNLVTERSVGGDQYGQFLVDIFEEWVRHDVGKVYVQLFDVTLEAYFGRYKLCIHAPTCGNGPALEHNGDLYACDHFVEPGFRLGNILETHMAELVASPRQRKFGQDKHDLLTRQCRACEVRALCNGGCPKERFAMSRDGEPGQNYLCAGLYTFFTHTRPAMQEMARLYSAGRAPAEVMSSVEAEDRKRGPYAPCPCGSGRKFRFCHGSGDLPPMQASPSVASAERAEVLSPPAAGTSGSGEGARTGAGR
;
A
#
# COMPACT_ATOMS: atom_id res chain seq x y z
N MET A 1 20.97 -28.86 -10.04
CA MET A 1 21.33 -27.80 -11.01
C MET A 1 22.28 -26.90 -10.27
N ASP A 2 23.50 -26.80 -10.75
CA ASP A 2 24.58 -26.13 -10.04
C ASP A 2 24.32 -24.65 -9.86
N SER A 3 24.51 -24.15 -8.64
CA SER A 3 24.42 -22.74 -8.23
C SER A 3 25.38 -21.79 -8.99
N GLN A 4 26.27 -22.37 -9.81
CA GLN A 4 27.28 -21.66 -10.60
C GLN A 4 26.75 -21.04 -11.91
N ASN A 5 25.49 -21.30 -12.30
CA ASN A 5 24.95 -20.92 -13.62
C ASN A 5 23.99 -19.71 -13.60
N SER A 6 24.00 -18.92 -12.55
CA SER A 6 23.22 -17.68 -12.50
C SER A 6 23.93 -16.58 -13.31
N PRO A 7 23.22 -15.78 -14.13
CA PRO A 7 23.82 -14.81 -15.05
C PRO A 7 24.76 -13.82 -14.32
N ALA A 8 25.90 -13.54 -14.95
CA ALA A 8 26.84 -12.51 -14.48
C ALA A 8 26.29 -11.11 -14.82
N LEU A 9 26.65 -10.12 -14.02
CA LEU A 9 26.27 -8.71 -14.27
C LEU A 9 27.03 -8.19 -15.51
N ASP A 10 26.28 -7.61 -16.46
CA ASP A 10 26.86 -6.92 -17.61
C ASP A 10 27.83 -5.81 -17.14
N PRO A 11 29.10 -5.80 -17.62
CA PRO A 11 30.09 -4.79 -17.25
C PRO A 11 29.63 -3.34 -17.53
N ALA A 12 28.83 -3.11 -18.59
CA ALA A 12 28.31 -1.79 -18.91
C ALA A 12 27.27 -1.31 -17.88
N VAL A 13 26.38 -2.20 -17.45
CA VAL A 13 25.43 -1.94 -16.36
C VAL A 13 26.19 -1.78 -15.05
N ALA A 14 27.20 -2.60 -14.81
CA ALA A 14 28.09 -2.46 -13.66
C ALA A 14 28.82 -1.11 -13.65
N ALA A 15 29.25 -0.58 -14.79
CA ALA A 15 29.93 0.71 -14.89
C ALA A 15 29.00 1.91 -14.68
N SER A 16 27.79 1.90 -15.28
CA SER A 16 26.79 2.97 -15.13
C SER A 16 26.12 2.99 -13.75
N GLY A 17 26.17 1.89 -13.02
CA GLY A 17 25.42 1.63 -11.79
C GLY A 17 23.92 1.45 -12.06
N PRO A 18 23.29 0.39 -11.52
CA PRO A 18 21.85 0.28 -11.58
C PRO A 18 21.21 1.42 -10.77
N PRO A 19 20.01 1.88 -11.15
CA PRO A 19 19.26 2.81 -10.32
C PRO A 19 19.05 2.20 -8.93
N ARG A 20 18.95 3.04 -7.90
CA ARG A 20 18.56 2.59 -6.56
C ARG A 20 17.17 1.96 -6.66
N PHE A 21 17.01 0.77 -6.12
CA PHE A 21 15.72 0.10 -6.06
C PHE A 21 15.54 -0.65 -4.74
N HIS A 22 14.29 -0.80 -4.32
CA HIS A 22 13.88 -1.56 -3.16
C HIS A 22 13.11 -2.79 -3.65
N LEU A 23 13.72 -3.97 -3.57
CA LEU A 23 13.14 -5.20 -4.08
C LEU A 23 12.27 -5.87 -3.03
N LEU A 24 11.01 -6.13 -3.38
CA LEU A 24 10.07 -6.88 -2.56
C LEU A 24 10.06 -8.36 -2.99
N ALA A 25 10.72 -9.23 -2.22
CA ALA A 25 10.79 -10.65 -2.53
C ALA A 25 9.60 -11.41 -1.92
N LYS A 26 8.99 -12.28 -2.71
CA LYS A 26 7.79 -13.06 -2.39
C LYS A 26 8.09 -14.55 -2.36
N PRO A 27 8.77 -15.05 -1.30
CA PRO A 27 9.28 -16.42 -1.28
C PRO A 27 8.18 -17.49 -1.27
N SER A 28 7.01 -17.16 -0.76
CA SER A 28 5.81 -18.02 -0.75
C SER A 28 4.83 -17.69 -1.89
N GLY A 29 5.23 -16.84 -2.87
CA GLY A 29 4.33 -16.36 -3.91
C GLY A 29 3.04 -15.81 -3.31
N SER A 30 1.90 -16.21 -3.86
CA SER A 30 0.56 -15.85 -3.37
C SER A 30 0.03 -16.73 -2.24
N ALA A 31 0.77 -17.78 -1.81
CA ALA A 31 0.30 -18.67 -0.75
C ALA A 31 0.19 -17.93 0.59
N CYS A 32 -0.96 -18.05 1.24
CA CYS A 32 -1.25 -17.43 2.54
C CYS A 32 -2.06 -18.39 3.43
N ASN A 33 -1.91 -18.25 4.75
CA ASN A 33 -2.66 -19.01 5.75
C ASN A 33 -4.01 -18.38 6.13
N ILE A 34 -4.28 -17.15 5.67
CA ILE A 34 -5.56 -16.43 5.83
C ILE A 34 -6.12 -15.98 4.49
N ASP A 35 -7.35 -15.45 4.50
CA ASP A 35 -8.13 -15.12 3.31
C ASP A 35 -8.73 -13.72 3.41
N CYS A 36 -7.87 -12.70 3.47
CA CYS A 36 -8.33 -11.32 3.54
C CYS A 36 -9.19 -10.97 2.31
N LYS A 37 -10.41 -10.47 2.54
CA LYS A 37 -11.40 -10.22 1.47
C LYS A 37 -10.91 -9.26 0.39
N TYR A 38 -10.07 -8.29 0.75
CA TYR A 38 -9.48 -7.30 -0.16
C TYR A 38 -8.13 -7.73 -0.76
N CYS A 39 -7.62 -8.93 -0.44
CA CYS A 39 -6.28 -9.30 -0.85
C CYS A 39 -6.22 -9.65 -2.35
N PHE A 40 -5.88 -8.66 -3.15
CA PHE A 40 -5.69 -8.85 -4.58
C PHE A 40 -4.56 -9.84 -4.91
N PHE A 41 -3.58 -9.98 -3.98
CA PHE A 41 -2.41 -10.80 -4.21
C PHE A 41 -2.73 -12.31 -4.21
N LEU A 42 -3.76 -12.75 -3.47
CA LEU A 42 -4.22 -14.15 -3.51
C LEU A 42 -4.61 -14.61 -4.93
N SER A 43 -5.11 -13.70 -5.75
CA SER A 43 -5.47 -14.00 -7.15
C SER A 43 -4.26 -14.28 -8.04
N LYS A 44 -3.04 -13.86 -7.64
CA LYS A 44 -1.80 -14.05 -8.41
C LYS A 44 -1.40 -15.52 -8.52
N GLU A 45 -2.05 -16.40 -7.75
CA GLU A 45 -1.97 -17.84 -7.93
C GLU A 45 -2.29 -18.27 -9.39
N ALA A 46 -3.18 -17.54 -10.05
CA ALA A 46 -3.54 -17.79 -11.45
C ALA A 46 -2.39 -17.54 -12.46
N LEU A 47 -1.33 -16.82 -12.07
CA LEU A 47 -0.14 -16.63 -12.91
C LEU A 47 0.72 -17.88 -12.99
N TYR A 48 0.66 -18.75 -11.97
CA TYR A 48 1.53 -19.91 -11.81
C TYR A 48 0.70 -21.16 -11.51
N PRO A 49 -0.12 -21.62 -12.48
CA PRO A 49 -0.97 -22.78 -12.27
C PRO A 49 -0.11 -24.03 -12.00
N ASN A 50 -0.54 -24.83 -11.02
CA ASN A 50 0.17 -26.05 -10.57
C ASN A 50 1.53 -25.83 -9.90
N ASP A 51 1.95 -24.61 -9.61
CA ASP A 51 3.15 -24.33 -8.85
C ASP A 51 2.89 -24.53 -7.33
N ARG A 52 3.97 -24.88 -6.60
CA ARG A 52 3.95 -25.00 -5.15
C ARG A 52 4.04 -23.66 -4.42
N HIS A 53 4.29 -22.57 -5.14
CA HIS A 53 4.51 -21.23 -4.60
C HIS A 53 5.58 -21.20 -3.50
N ARG A 54 6.72 -21.83 -3.77
CA ARG A 54 7.85 -21.85 -2.85
C ARG A 54 9.14 -21.55 -3.59
N MET A 55 9.86 -20.55 -3.13
CA MET A 55 11.19 -20.20 -3.67
C MET A 55 12.16 -21.34 -3.44
N SER A 56 12.85 -21.76 -4.49
CA SER A 56 13.90 -22.77 -4.41
C SER A 56 15.18 -22.22 -3.80
N ASP A 57 16.05 -23.09 -3.28
CA ASP A 57 17.37 -22.68 -2.77
C ASP A 57 18.20 -21.99 -3.87
N ALA A 58 18.10 -22.45 -5.13
CA ALA A 58 18.78 -21.83 -6.27
C ALA A 58 18.27 -20.41 -6.55
N THR A 59 16.95 -20.19 -6.51
CA THR A 59 16.36 -18.85 -6.68
C THR A 59 16.72 -17.94 -5.52
N LEU A 60 16.71 -18.45 -4.28
CA LEU A 60 17.12 -17.72 -3.09
C LEU A 60 18.57 -17.25 -3.18
N GLU A 61 19.50 -18.13 -3.55
CA GLU A 61 20.92 -17.79 -3.70
C GLU A 61 21.13 -16.78 -4.83
N ALA A 62 20.48 -16.98 -5.99
CA ALA A 62 20.54 -16.03 -7.09
C ALA A 62 20.00 -14.64 -6.67
N TYR A 63 18.88 -14.59 -5.95
CA TYR A 63 18.30 -13.35 -5.42
C TYR A 63 19.29 -12.60 -4.52
N ILE A 64 19.76 -13.25 -3.46
CA ILE A 64 20.65 -12.60 -2.49
C ILE A 64 21.95 -12.16 -3.16
N ARG A 65 22.60 -13.02 -3.93
CA ARG A 65 23.84 -12.69 -4.63
C ARG A 65 23.67 -11.46 -5.54
N GLN A 66 22.67 -11.50 -6.44
CA GLN A 66 22.44 -10.42 -7.40
C GLN A 66 22.00 -9.13 -6.72
N LEU A 67 21.27 -9.20 -5.59
CA LEU A 67 20.90 -8.02 -4.81
C LEU A 67 22.15 -7.27 -4.34
N PHE A 68 23.12 -7.97 -3.74
CA PHE A 68 24.38 -7.37 -3.27
C PHE A 68 25.28 -6.91 -4.43
N GLU A 69 25.29 -7.64 -5.53
CA GLU A 69 26.01 -7.24 -6.76
C GLU A 69 25.43 -5.95 -7.36
N SER A 70 24.12 -5.77 -7.27
CA SER A 70 23.39 -4.60 -7.81
C SER A 70 23.52 -3.33 -6.97
N HIS A 71 23.77 -3.42 -5.66
CA HIS A 71 23.79 -2.28 -4.76
C HIS A 71 25.23 -1.84 -4.43
N ARG A 72 25.58 -0.59 -4.81
CA ARG A 72 26.88 0.02 -4.50
C ARG A 72 26.90 0.85 -3.22
N LEU A 73 25.72 1.09 -2.64
CA LEU A 73 25.57 1.87 -1.43
C LEU A 73 25.88 1.02 -0.21
N PRO A 74 26.25 1.66 0.90
CA PRO A 74 26.47 0.94 2.14
C PRO A 74 25.21 0.27 2.68
N GLU A 75 24.02 0.81 2.41
CA GLU A 75 22.75 0.28 2.91
C GLU A 75 22.07 -0.61 1.87
N VAL A 76 21.75 -1.85 2.25
CA VAL A 76 21.05 -2.84 1.42
C VAL A 76 19.88 -3.41 2.21
N THR A 77 18.66 -3.22 1.71
CA THR A 77 17.46 -3.79 2.34
C THR A 77 17.13 -5.15 1.72
N VAL A 78 17.00 -6.17 2.55
CA VAL A 78 16.50 -7.50 2.19
C VAL A 78 15.06 -7.60 2.68
N ALA A 79 14.10 -7.39 1.76
CA ALA A 79 12.68 -7.26 2.12
C ALA A 79 11.88 -8.51 1.72
N TRP A 80 11.22 -9.10 2.70
CA TRP A 80 10.38 -10.28 2.56
C TRP A 80 8.90 -9.92 2.70
N GLN A 81 8.13 -10.31 1.70
CA GLN A 81 6.69 -10.06 1.61
C GLN A 81 6.03 -11.22 0.84
N GLY A 82 4.82 -11.03 0.35
CA GLY A 82 4.12 -11.98 -0.53
C GLY A 82 2.75 -12.34 0.01
N GLY A 83 2.36 -13.61 -0.08
CA GLY A 83 1.18 -14.14 0.61
C GLY A 83 1.43 -14.11 2.11
N GLU A 84 2.04 -15.15 2.64
CA GLU A 84 2.54 -15.14 4.01
C GLU A 84 3.94 -15.79 4.04
N PRO A 85 5.01 -15.02 4.24
CA PRO A 85 6.38 -15.53 4.16
C PRO A 85 6.71 -16.56 5.25
N THR A 86 6.04 -16.55 6.42
CA THR A 86 6.25 -17.57 7.47
C THR A 86 5.95 -18.99 6.99
N LEU A 87 5.16 -19.16 5.93
CA LEU A 87 4.90 -20.47 5.31
C LEU A 87 6.14 -21.13 4.71
N MET A 88 7.21 -20.38 4.49
CA MET A 88 8.51 -20.93 4.07
C MET A 88 9.20 -21.73 5.18
N GLY A 89 8.89 -21.44 6.44
CA GLY A 89 9.53 -22.03 7.63
C GLY A 89 10.85 -21.36 7.99
N LEU A 90 11.28 -21.50 9.24
CA LEU A 90 12.49 -20.85 9.77
C LEU A 90 13.78 -21.27 9.06
N ASP A 91 13.90 -22.52 8.63
CA ASP A 91 15.10 -23.02 7.97
C ASP A 91 15.39 -22.29 6.64
N PHE A 92 14.35 -21.87 5.92
CA PHE A 92 14.51 -21.03 4.74
C PHE A 92 15.15 -19.68 5.11
N PHE A 93 14.71 -19.02 6.17
CA PHE A 93 15.24 -17.73 6.59
C PHE A 93 16.60 -17.83 7.25
N ARG A 94 16.91 -18.93 7.94
CA ARG A 94 18.27 -19.24 8.40
C ARG A 94 19.25 -19.33 7.23
N LYS A 95 18.85 -20.02 6.14
CA LYS A 95 19.62 -20.05 4.89
C LYS A 95 19.75 -18.66 4.26
N ALA A 96 18.66 -17.88 4.23
CA ALA A 96 18.68 -16.52 3.67
C ALA A 96 19.70 -15.63 4.41
N VAL A 97 19.69 -15.64 5.74
CA VAL A 97 20.66 -14.87 6.56
C VAL A 97 22.10 -15.38 6.29
N ALA A 98 22.32 -16.68 6.22
CA ALA A 98 23.64 -17.22 5.90
C ALA A 98 24.13 -16.79 4.51
N LEU A 99 23.24 -16.72 3.52
CA LEU A 99 23.59 -16.22 2.18
C LEU A 99 23.85 -14.71 2.18
N VAL A 100 23.12 -13.92 2.98
CA VAL A 100 23.40 -12.50 3.18
C VAL A 100 24.83 -12.33 3.70
N GLU A 101 25.22 -13.05 4.75
CA GLU A 101 26.59 -13.01 5.29
C GLU A 101 27.65 -13.46 4.28
N LYS A 102 27.31 -14.42 3.41
CA LYS A 102 28.21 -14.88 2.33
C LYS A 102 28.47 -13.82 1.26
N TYR A 103 27.44 -13.04 0.89
CA TYR A 103 27.49 -12.14 -0.28
C TYR A 103 27.61 -10.67 0.06
N ARG A 104 27.34 -10.23 1.31
CA ARG A 104 27.54 -8.83 1.70
C ARG A 104 29.01 -8.44 1.58
N ARG A 105 29.25 -7.21 1.12
CA ARG A 105 30.60 -6.67 1.02
C ARG A 105 31.02 -5.98 2.30
N PRO A 106 32.33 -5.85 2.59
CA PRO A 106 32.81 -5.08 3.72
C PRO A 106 32.24 -3.64 3.71
N GLY A 107 31.72 -3.20 4.85
CA GLY A 107 31.12 -1.86 5.01
C GLY A 107 29.66 -1.76 4.57
N GLN A 108 29.03 -2.81 4.04
CA GLN A 108 27.60 -2.80 3.79
C GLN A 108 26.82 -3.08 5.10
N VAL A 109 25.81 -2.24 5.35
CA VAL A 109 24.82 -2.41 6.42
C VAL A 109 23.58 -3.04 5.81
N VAL A 110 23.13 -4.14 6.40
CA VAL A 110 21.95 -4.87 5.92
C VAL A 110 20.77 -4.57 6.82
N GLU A 111 19.67 -4.15 6.22
CA GLU A 111 18.38 -4.00 6.86
C GLU A 111 17.50 -5.19 6.45
N HIS A 112 17.10 -6.02 7.40
CA HIS A 112 16.14 -7.09 7.19
C HIS A 112 14.72 -6.62 7.49
N THR A 113 13.82 -6.69 6.51
CA THR A 113 12.40 -6.37 6.72
C THR A 113 11.51 -7.56 6.42
N PHE A 114 10.46 -7.74 7.23
CA PHE A 114 9.62 -8.94 7.18
C PHE A 114 8.15 -8.57 7.35
N GLN A 115 7.39 -8.55 6.25
CA GLN A 115 5.96 -8.25 6.28
C GLN A 115 5.15 -9.52 6.51
N THR A 116 4.36 -9.56 7.59
CA THR A 116 3.58 -10.74 7.98
C THR A 116 2.20 -10.37 8.53
N ASN A 117 1.27 -11.31 8.45
CA ASN A 117 0.00 -11.24 9.17
C ASN A 117 0.14 -11.61 10.67
N GLY A 118 1.30 -12.06 11.12
CA GLY A 118 1.64 -12.31 12.51
C GLY A 118 1.08 -13.60 13.12
N ILE A 119 0.23 -14.34 12.43
CA ILE A 119 -0.50 -15.49 13.02
C ILE A 119 0.43 -16.66 13.37
N ALA A 120 1.47 -16.87 12.59
CA ALA A 120 2.42 -17.97 12.79
C ALA A 120 3.63 -17.60 13.67
N LEU A 121 3.65 -16.38 14.23
CA LEU A 121 4.74 -15.94 15.10
C LEU A 121 4.64 -16.60 16.48
N ASP A 122 5.65 -17.39 16.82
CA ASP A 122 5.87 -18.03 18.10
C ASP A 122 7.23 -17.63 18.69
N ASP A 123 7.60 -18.25 19.83
CA ASP A 123 8.85 -17.90 20.52
C ASP A 123 10.10 -18.22 19.67
N GLU A 124 10.08 -19.27 18.86
CA GLU A 124 11.20 -19.62 17.98
C GLU A 124 11.37 -18.60 16.86
N TRP A 125 10.26 -18.21 16.23
CA TRP A 125 10.26 -17.13 15.23
C TRP A 125 10.73 -15.80 15.82
N CYS A 126 10.17 -15.40 16.95
CA CYS A 126 10.51 -14.11 17.55
C CYS A 126 11.96 -14.07 18.04
N ALA A 127 12.50 -15.16 18.59
CA ALA A 127 13.90 -15.27 18.94
C ALA A 127 14.82 -15.13 17.71
N PHE A 128 14.47 -15.79 16.59
CA PHE A 128 15.22 -15.69 15.34
C PHE A 128 15.18 -14.26 14.77
N LEU A 129 14.00 -13.63 14.72
CA LEU A 129 13.82 -12.28 14.19
C LEU A 129 14.62 -11.26 15.02
N LYS A 130 14.62 -11.41 16.35
CA LYS A 130 15.39 -10.55 17.26
C LYS A 130 16.89 -10.74 17.08
N ALA A 131 17.35 -11.99 17.03
CA ALA A 131 18.78 -12.32 16.90
C ALA A 131 19.42 -11.80 15.58
N ASN A 132 18.61 -11.55 14.57
CA ASN A 132 19.06 -11.08 13.25
C ASN A 132 18.54 -9.66 12.91
N ASP A 133 18.13 -8.89 13.90
CA ASP A 133 17.68 -7.49 13.80
C ASP A 133 16.65 -7.24 12.68
N PHE A 134 15.66 -8.13 12.58
CA PHE A 134 14.55 -7.93 11.64
C PHE A 134 13.61 -6.84 12.11
N LEU A 135 13.25 -5.93 11.21
CA LEU A 135 12.10 -5.05 11.35
C LEU A 135 10.85 -5.77 10.82
N VAL A 136 9.89 -6.01 11.70
CA VAL A 136 8.66 -6.73 11.36
C VAL A 136 7.53 -5.76 11.01
N GLY A 137 7.01 -5.83 9.80
CA GLY A 137 5.76 -5.19 9.41
C GLY A 137 4.57 -6.07 9.83
N LEU A 138 3.87 -5.69 10.89
CA LEU A 138 2.69 -6.42 11.36
C LEU A 138 1.41 -5.86 10.74
N SER A 139 0.65 -6.72 10.09
CA SER A 139 -0.59 -6.35 9.42
C SER A 139 -1.78 -6.29 10.40
N VAL A 140 -2.23 -5.08 10.76
CA VAL A 140 -3.40 -4.84 11.62
C VAL A 140 -4.22 -3.67 11.10
N ASP A 141 -5.55 -3.82 10.91
CA ASP A 141 -6.38 -2.77 10.32
C ASP A 141 -7.12 -1.90 11.35
N GLY A 142 -6.98 -2.20 12.65
CA GLY A 142 -7.62 -1.47 13.74
C GLY A 142 -8.08 -2.38 14.87
N PRO A 143 -8.96 -1.90 15.76
CA PRO A 143 -9.63 -2.73 16.77
C PRO A 143 -10.34 -3.94 16.17
N ARG A 144 -10.67 -4.94 16.99
CA ARG A 144 -11.19 -6.24 16.60
C ARG A 144 -12.24 -6.20 15.48
N GLU A 145 -13.31 -5.46 15.69
CA GLU A 145 -14.44 -5.44 14.75
C GLU A 145 -14.07 -4.84 13.39
N ILE A 146 -13.12 -3.91 13.36
CA ILE A 146 -12.57 -3.32 12.13
C ILE A 146 -11.65 -4.32 11.44
N HIS A 147 -10.73 -4.92 12.20
CA HIS A 147 -9.78 -5.91 11.69
C HIS A 147 -10.50 -7.12 11.11
N ASP A 148 -11.42 -7.72 11.88
CA ASP A 148 -12.13 -8.94 11.53
C ASP A 148 -13.17 -8.74 10.41
N ALA A 149 -13.51 -7.51 10.06
CA ALA A 149 -14.41 -7.23 8.93
C ALA A 149 -13.85 -7.77 7.59
N ASN A 150 -12.53 -7.70 7.42
CA ASN A 150 -11.87 -8.10 6.18
C ASN A 150 -10.76 -9.15 6.35
N ARG A 151 -10.05 -9.17 7.49
CA ARG A 151 -8.99 -10.15 7.75
C ARG A 151 -9.56 -11.39 8.41
N VAL A 152 -9.86 -12.37 7.59
CA VAL A 152 -10.52 -13.61 8.02
C VAL A 152 -9.69 -14.83 7.70
N THR A 153 -9.91 -15.91 8.44
CA THR A 153 -9.39 -17.25 8.10
C THR A 153 -10.06 -17.77 6.83
N ARG A 154 -9.52 -18.83 6.23
CA ARG A 154 -10.17 -19.54 5.11
C ARG A 154 -11.59 -20.02 5.44
N GLY A 155 -11.92 -20.20 6.71
CA GLY A 155 -13.26 -20.54 7.20
C GLY A 155 -14.13 -19.33 7.54
N GLY A 156 -13.72 -18.09 7.18
CA GLY A 156 -14.48 -16.86 7.39
C GLY A 156 -14.49 -16.33 8.83
N LYS A 157 -13.71 -16.90 9.75
CA LYS A 157 -13.60 -16.42 11.14
C LYS A 157 -12.58 -15.28 11.21
N GLY A 158 -12.84 -14.28 12.07
CA GLY A 158 -11.90 -13.19 12.33
C GLY A 158 -10.53 -13.69 12.81
N THR A 159 -9.50 -12.92 12.56
CA THR A 159 -8.10 -13.28 12.86
C THR A 159 -7.48 -12.43 13.97
N PHE A 160 -8.20 -11.47 14.53
CA PHE A 160 -7.68 -10.50 15.49
C PHE A 160 -6.94 -11.15 16.67
N ASP A 161 -7.56 -12.15 17.33
CA ASP A 161 -6.94 -12.83 18.49
C ASP A 161 -5.65 -13.57 18.13
N LEU A 162 -5.60 -14.14 16.92
CA LEU A 162 -4.39 -14.82 16.44
C LEU A 162 -3.25 -13.82 16.19
N VAL A 163 -3.56 -12.69 15.57
CA VAL A 163 -2.58 -11.62 15.32
C VAL A 163 -2.10 -11.02 16.63
N MET A 164 -2.99 -10.79 17.60
CA MET A 164 -2.60 -10.26 18.93
C MET A 164 -1.68 -11.22 19.69
N LYS A 165 -1.79 -12.53 19.53
CA LYS A 165 -0.81 -13.49 20.07
C LYS A 165 0.57 -13.28 19.45
N GLY A 166 0.65 -13.11 18.13
CA GLY A 166 1.90 -12.79 17.44
C GLY A 166 2.49 -11.45 17.89
N TRP A 167 1.67 -10.41 18.01
CA TRP A 167 2.09 -9.11 18.55
C TRP A 167 2.64 -9.23 19.98
N GLN A 168 1.96 -9.97 20.87
CA GLN A 168 2.46 -10.22 22.23
C GLN A 168 3.81 -10.94 22.22
N CYS A 169 4.02 -11.87 21.27
CA CYS A 169 5.29 -12.56 21.10
C CYS A 169 6.40 -11.60 20.67
N LEU A 170 6.17 -10.75 19.66
CA LEU A 170 7.11 -9.70 19.24
C LEU A 170 7.50 -8.80 20.41
N ARG A 171 6.52 -8.33 21.18
CA ARG A 171 6.74 -7.50 22.38
C ARG A 171 7.57 -8.20 23.45
N ARG A 172 7.25 -9.45 23.75
CA ARG A 172 7.95 -10.24 24.77
C ARG A 172 9.43 -10.47 24.43
N HIS A 173 9.72 -10.67 23.15
CA HIS A 173 11.09 -10.87 22.66
C HIS A 173 11.81 -9.55 22.30
N GLY A 174 11.16 -8.40 22.41
CA GLY A 174 11.73 -7.11 22.06
C GLY A 174 12.09 -6.99 20.57
N VAL A 175 11.33 -7.66 19.69
CA VAL A 175 11.47 -7.52 18.23
C VAL A 175 10.93 -6.16 17.81
N GLU A 176 11.66 -5.44 16.99
CA GLU A 176 11.18 -4.17 16.42
C GLU A 176 10.07 -4.43 15.41
N PHE A 177 8.99 -3.67 15.50
CA PHE A 177 7.88 -3.79 14.58
C PHE A 177 7.26 -2.44 14.21
N ASN A 178 6.70 -2.40 13.01
CA ASN A 178 5.79 -1.35 12.56
C ASN A 178 4.39 -1.94 12.29
N ILE A 179 3.37 -1.09 12.30
CA ILE A 179 2.01 -1.48 11.92
C ILE A 179 1.76 -1.08 10.47
N LEU A 180 1.29 -2.05 9.68
CA LEU A 180 0.76 -1.81 8.36
C LEU A 180 -0.76 -1.97 8.41
N CYS A 181 -1.46 -0.85 8.23
CA CYS A 181 -2.91 -0.78 8.22
C CYS A 181 -3.41 -0.53 6.80
N THR A 182 -4.32 -1.37 6.32
CA THR A 182 -5.05 -1.07 5.09
C THR A 182 -6.26 -0.18 5.41
N VAL A 183 -6.38 0.93 4.69
CA VAL A 183 -7.55 1.83 4.81
C VAL A 183 -8.58 1.40 3.78
N ASN A 184 -9.75 1.03 4.26
CA ASN A 184 -10.83 0.45 3.48
C ASN A 184 -12.20 0.94 3.97
N ALA A 185 -13.29 0.52 3.36
CA ALA A 185 -14.63 0.96 3.73
C ALA A 185 -15.00 0.73 5.20
N ALA A 186 -14.42 -0.31 5.86
CA ALA A 186 -14.72 -0.63 7.25
C ALA A 186 -14.09 0.33 8.27
N ASN A 187 -12.93 0.94 7.94
CA ASN A 187 -12.22 1.84 8.86
C ASN A 187 -12.16 3.31 8.40
N GLN A 188 -12.56 3.64 7.18
CA GLN A 188 -12.41 4.99 6.60
C GLN A 188 -13.05 6.12 7.43
N ALA A 189 -14.09 5.82 8.23
CA ALA A 189 -14.75 6.79 9.11
C ALA A 189 -14.17 6.80 10.55
N HIS A 190 -13.11 6.03 10.81
CA HIS A 190 -12.63 5.78 12.17
C HIS A 190 -11.14 6.12 12.36
N GLY A 191 -10.58 7.04 11.58
CA GLY A 191 -9.15 7.36 11.54
C GLY A 191 -8.53 7.56 12.93
N ARG A 192 -9.10 8.48 13.73
CA ARG A 192 -8.60 8.76 15.08
C ARG A 192 -8.67 7.54 16.01
N ARG A 193 -9.75 6.74 15.94
CA ARG A 193 -9.92 5.55 16.78
C ARG A 193 -8.88 4.47 16.42
N VAL A 194 -8.66 4.26 15.12
CA VAL A 194 -7.64 3.32 14.61
C VAL A 194 -6.24 3.76 15.03
N TYR A 195 -5.93 5.05 14.90
CA TYR A 195 -4.65 5.61 15.30
C TYR A 195 -4.39 5.44 16.81
N ARG A 196 -5.37 5.81 17.65
CA ARG A 196 -5.26 5.66 19.12
C ARG A 196 -5.08 4.20 19.52
N PHE A 197 -5.81 3.28 18.91
CA PHE A 197 -5.62 1.85 19.16
C PHE A 197 -4.17 1.41 18.89
N PHE A 198 -3.57 1.84 17.79
CA PHE A 198 -2.18 1.49 17.48
C PHE A 198 -1.18 2.13 18.46
N ARG A 199 -1.38 3.40 18.78
CA ARG A 199 -0.52 4.15 19.70
C ARG A 199 -0.65 3.66 21.15
N ASP A 200 -1.88 3.60 21.66
CA ASP A 200 -2.14 3.43 23.10
C ASP A 200 -2.18 1.95 23.51
N GLU A 201 -2.79 1.08 22.69
CA GLU A 201 -2.94 -0.33 23.02
C GLU A 201 -1.80 -1.19 22.46
N LEU A 202 -1.37 -0.94 21.22
CA LEU A 202 -0.27 -1.71 20.62
C LEU A 202 1.10 -1.09 20.88
N ALA A 203 1.18 0.13 21.42
CA ALA A 203 2.40 0.89 21.61
C ALA A 203 3.26 0.97 20.33
N ALA A 204 2.60 1.14 19.17
CA ALA A 204 3.25 1.26 17.89
C ALA A 204 3.90 2.64 17.76
N THR A 205 5.17 2.65 17.37
CA THR A 205 5.93 3.87 17.10
C THR A 205 6.05 4.18 15.62
N TRP A 206 5.76 3.21 14.74
CA TRP A 206 5.75 3.35 13.29
C TRP A 206 4.48 2.77 12.69
N ILE A 207 3.77 3.59 11.89
CA ILE A 207 2.47 3.23 11.32
C ILE A 207 2.44 3.60 9.84
N GLN A 208 1.95 2.66 9.02
CA GLN A 208 1.69 2.88 7.60
C GLN A 208 0.19 2.72 7.32
N PHE A 209 -0.40 3.68 6.62
CA PHE A 209 -1.78 3.65 6.17
C PHE A 209 -1.85 3.52 4.65
N ILE A 210 -2.24 2.35 4.15
CA ILE A 210 -2.26 2.03 2.73
C ILE A 210 -3.71 1.95 2.24
N PRO A 211 -4.15 2.79 1.28
CA PRO A 211 -5.52 2.75 0.79
C PRO A 211 -5.78 1.51 -0.05
N ILE A 212 -6.89 0.84 0.22
CA ILE A 212 -7.43 -0.22 -0.62
C ILE A 212 -8.29 0.42 -1.71
N VAL A 213 -7.86 0.29 -2.95
CA VAL A 213 -8.59 0.66 -4.15
C VAL A 213 -8.54 -0.53 -5.11
N GLU A 214 -9.59 -1.33 -5.10
CA GLU A 214 -9.69 -2.53 -5.93
C GLU A 214 -10.52 -2.21 -7.18
N ARG A 215 -9.84 -2.12 -8.32
CA ARG A 215 -10.47 -1.83 -9.60
C ARG A 215 -11.20 -3.04 -10.15
N ALA A 216 -12.29 -2.78 -10.85
CA ALA A 216 -13.05 -3.81 -11.58
C ALA A 216 -13.69 -3.22 -12.84
N THR A 217 -14.01 -4.08 -13.79
CA THR A 217 -14.86 -3.75 -14.92
C THR A 217 -16.33 -4.01 -14.58
N ALA A 218 -17.26 -3.59 -15.42
CA ALA A 218 -18.69 -3.88 -15.26
C ALA A 218 -18.97 -5.39 -15.22
N GLU A 219 -18.18 -6.18 -15.96
CA GLU A 219 -18.32 -7.64 -16.01
C GLU A 219 -17.77 -8.32 -14.75
N THR A 220 -16.75 -7.73 -14.09
CA THR A 220 -16.05 -8.38 -12.97
C THR A 220 -16.44 -7.85 -11.59
N ILE A 221 -17.10 -6.69 -11.49
CA ILE A 221 -17.42 -6.04 -10.21
C ILE A 221 -18.23 -6.92 -9.26
N HIS A 222 -19.19 -7.69 -9.76
CA HIS A 222 -20.02 -8.58 -8.96
C HIS A 222 -19.21 -9.76 -8.37
N ILE A 223 -18.13 -10.16 -9.06
CA ILE A 223 -17.19 -11.18 -8.58
C ILE A 223 -16.24 -10.56 -7.57
N ALA A 224 -15.70 -9.39 -7.91
CA ALA A 224 -14.77 -8.66 -7.07
C ALA A 224 -15.38 -8.33 -5.70
N ASN A 225 -16.66 -7.92 -5.64
CA ASN A 225 -17.36 -7.61 -4.38
C ASN A 225 -17.50 -8.82 -3.44
N ARG A 226 -17.49 -10.05 -3.94
CA ARG A 226 -17.48 -11.25 -3.11
C ARG A 226 -16.12 -11.60 -2.51
N GLY A 227 -15.05 -11.03 -3.05
CA GLY A 227 -13.66 -11.32 -2.68
C GLY A 227 -12.93 -12.14 -3.73
N TRP A 228 -11.63 -11.90 -3.85
CA TRP A 228 -10.79 -12.55 -4.86
C TRP A 228 -10.51 -14.02 -4.55
N SER A 229 -10.73 -14.46 -3.31
CA SER A 229 -10.47 -15.80 -2.80
C SER A 229 -11.70 -16.71 -2.76
N GLU A 230 -12.93 -16.18 -2.90
CA GLU A 230 -14.20 -16.95 -2.69
C GLU A 230 -14.47 -18.06 -3.71
N ARG A 231 -13.64 -18.22 -4.73
CA ARG A 231 -13.81 -19.27 -5.74
C ARG A 231 -12.90 -20.45 -5.51
N PRO A 232 -13.29 -21.66 -5.94
CA PRO A 232 -12.34 -22.75 -6.03
C PRO A 232 -11.08 -22.30 -6.74
N ARG A 233 -9.92 -22.76 -6.30
CA ARG A 233 -8.59 -22.33 -6.77
C ARG A 233 -8.49 -22.28 -8.31
N GLU A 234 -9.06 -23.29 -8.97
CA GLU A 234 -9.02 -23.46 -10.42
C GLU A 234 -9.88 -22.43 -11.19
N LYS A 235 -10.75 -21.70 -10.48
CA LYS A 235 -11.67 -20.70 -11.06
C LYS A 235 -11.41 -19.29 -10.60
N ARG A 236 -10.30 -19.05 -9.88
CA ARG A 236 -9.91 -17.69 -9.45
C ARG A 236 -9.58 -16.85 -10.67
N LEU A 237 -10.17 -15.67 -10.75
CA LEU A 237 -9.79 -14.68 -11.74
C LEU A 237 -8.53 -13.98 -11.30
N LEU A 238 -7.58 -13.80 -12.21
CA LEU A 238 -6.43 -12.94 -11.98
C LEU A 238 -6.91 -11.51 -11.80
N TYR A 239 -6.64 -10.92 -10.65
CA TYR A 239 -6.79 -9.48 -10.46
C TYR A 239 -5.74 -8.72 -11.28
N THR A 240 -6.21 -7.77 -12.08
CA THR A 240 -5.38 -6.85 -12.84
C THR A 240 -5.82 -5.41 -12.57
N GLN A 241 -4.93 -4.45 -12.80
CA GLN A 241 -5.23 -3.03 -12.62
C GLN A 241 -6.08 -2.48 -13.79
N THR A 242 -7.25 -3.12 -14.04
CA THR A 242 -8.16 -2.79 -15.15
C THR A 242 -9.55 -2.36 -14.65
N GLY A 243 -10.28 -1.64 -15.49
CA GLY A 243 -11.60 -1.12 -15.16
C GLY A 243 -11.58 0.26 -14.51
N ASN A 244 -12.76 0.83 -14.34
CA ASN A 244 -13.01 2.16 -13.75
C ASN A 244 -14.04 2.13 -12.62
N LEU A 245 -14.53 0.95 -12.25
CA LEU A 245 -15.33 0.72 -11.05
C LEU A 245 -14.42 0.29 -9.90
N VAL A 246 -14.89 0.48 -8.68
CA VAL A 246 -14.21 0.01 -7.46
C VAL A 246 -15.14 -0.87 -6.63
N THR A 247 -14.55 -1.83 -5.90
CA THR A 247 -15.32 -2.68 -5.00
C THR A 247 -15.91 -1.91 -3.83
N GLU A 248 -16.96 -2.46 -3.22
CA GLU A 248 -17.60 -1.90 -2.01
C GLU A 248 -16.65 -1.84 -0.81
N ARG A 249 -15.57 -2.60 -0.81
CA ARG A 249 -14.54 -2.58 0.22
C ARG A 249 -13.52 -1.47 0.02
N SER A 250 -13.45 -0.91 -1.17
CA SER A 250 -12.51 0.17 -1.46
C SER A 250 -12.81 1.39 -0.60
N VAL A 251 -11.76 2.09 -0.18
CA VAL A 251 -11.91 3.37 0.51
C VAL A 251 -12.42 4.42 -0.48
N GLY A 252 -13.35 5.27 -0.06
CA GLY A 252 -13.77 6.41 -0.86
C GLY A 252 -12.67 7.48 -0.96
N GLY A 253 -12.59 8.17 -2.09
CA GLY A 253 -11.56 9.18 -2.32
C GLY A 253 -11.54 10.27 -1.25
N ASP A 254 -12.68 10.89 -0.97
CA ASP A 254 -12.82 11.94 0.05
C ASP A 254 -12.63 11.36 1.46
N GLN A 255 -13.16 10.16 1.72
CA GLN A 255 -13.08 9.49 3.01
C GLN A 255 -11.62 9.16 3.38
N TYR A 256 -10.78 8.82 2.40
CA TYR A 256 -9.35 8.62 2.65
C TYR A 256 -8.68 9.91 3.13
N GLY A 257 -8.99 11.04 2.51
CA GLY A 257 -8.47 12.34 2.94
C GLY A 257 -8.92 12.68 4.37
N GLN A 258 -10.20 12.51 4.67
CA GLN A 258 -10.73 12.77 6.01
C GLN A 258 -10.13 11.83 7.07
N PHE A 259 -9.97 10.55 6.75
CA PHE A 259 -9.28 9.57 7.62
C PHE A 259 -7.87 10.06 8.00
N LEU A 260 -7.11 10.53 7.01
CA LEU A 260 -5.75 11.05 7.24
C LEU A 260 -5.75 12.36 8.03
N VAL A 261 -6.69 13.26 7.77
CA VAL A 261 -6.86 14.52 8.51
C VAL A 261 -7.21 14.24 9.98
N ASP A 262 -8.11 13.32 10.25
CA ASP A 262 -8.49 12.94 11.62
C ASP A 262 -7.28 12.40 12.42
N ILE A 263 -6.40 11.63 11.78
CA ILE A 263 -5.17 11.13 12.40
C ILE A 263 -4.18 12.28 12.57
N PHE A 264 -3.99 13.11 11.56
CA PHE A 264 -3.05 14.21 11.59
C PHE A 264 -3.35 15.21 12.71
N GLU A 265 -4.62 15.54 12.91
CA GLU A 265 -5.07 16.44 13.97
C GLU A 265 -4.80 15.90 15.39
N GLU A 266 -4.86 14.58 15.56
CA GLU A 266 -4.45 13.94 16.80
C GLU A 266 -2.92 13.94 16.95
N TRP A 267 -2.21 13.51 15.89
CA TRP A 267 -0.77 13.37 15.86
C TRP A 267 -0.04 14.70 16.05
N VAL A 268 -0.49 15.76 15.38
CA VAL A 268 0.20 17.07 15.44
C VAL A 268 0.10 17.75 16.78
N ARG A 269 -0.85 17.31 17.64
CA ARG A 269 -1.04 17.82 19.01
C ARG A 269 -0.21 17.08 20.04
N HIS A 270 0.09 15.79 19.81
CA HIS A 270 0.57 14.94 20.90
C HIS A 270 1.82 14.13 20.58
N ASP A 271 2.05 13.81 19.30
CA ASP A 271 2.88 12.68 18.94
C ASP A 271 4.02 12.99 17.96
N VAL A 272 4.20 14.25 17.54
CA VAL A 272 5.32 14.64 16.65
C VAL A 272 6.65 14.30 17.30
N GLY A 273 7.45 13.49 16.60
CA GLY A 273 8.74 12.98 17.13
C GLY A 273 8.63 11.80 18.09
N LYS A 274 7.40 11.31 18.40
CA LYS A 274 7.17 10.12 19.24
C LYS A 274 6.60 8.96 18.46
N VAL A 275 5.64 9.24 17.57
CA VAL A 275 5.03 8.26 16.68
C VAL A 275 5.24 8.73 15.24
N TYR A 276 5.76 7.86 14.42
CA TYR A 276 6.03 8.10 13.01
C TYR A 276 4.90 7.53 12.18
N VAL A 277 4.24 8.40 11.41
CA VAL A 277 3.25 8.00 10.43
C VAL A 277 3.87 8.20 9.06
N GLN A 278 4.13 7.11 8.33
CA GLN A 278 4.92 7.13 7.11
C GLN A 278 4.53 8.26 6.13
N LEU A 279 3.23 8.45 5.90
CA LEU A 279 2.75 9.50 4.98
C LEU A 279 3.09 10.90 5.49
N PHE A 280 3.05 11.14 6.81
CA PHE A 280 3.33 12.45 7.39
C PHE A 280 4.82 12.78 7.28
N ASP A 281 5.69 11.79 7.58
CA ASP A 281 7.13 11.94 7.49
C ASP A 281 7.58 12.19 6.05
N VAL A 282 7.11 11.40 5.08
CA VAL A 282 7.46 11.61 3.66
C VAL A 282 6.87 12.90 3.11
N THR A 283 5.75 13.40 3.67
CA THR A 283 5.20 14.71 3.33
C THR A 283 6.15 15.82 3.81
N LEU A 284 6.64 15.72 5.04
CA LEU A 284 7.62 16.68 5.58
C LEU A 284 8.93 16.65 4.76
N GLU A 285 9.43 15.47 4.43
CA GLU A 285 10.63 15.30 3.59
C GLU A 285 10.48 15.92 2.19
N ALA A 286 9.27 15.89 1.62
CA ALA A 286 9.00 16.48 0.31
C ALA A 286 9.20 18.03 0.30
N TYR A 287 9.06 18.72 1.44
CA TYR A 287 9.39 20.15 1.56
C TYR A 287 10.89 20.41 1.37
N PHE A 288 11.73 19.39 1.51
CA PHE A 288 13.18 19.44 1.25
C PHE A 288 13.57 18.79 -0.09
N GLY A 289 12.59 18.51 -0.96
CA GLY A 289 12.82 17.85 -2.24
C GLY A 289 13.24 16.37 -2.13
N ARG A 290 12.99 15.73 -0.99
CA ARG A 290 13.32 14.32 -0.74
C ARG A 290 12.08 13.46 -0.86
N TYR A 291 12.13 12.44 -1.72
CA TYR A 291 11.00 11.57 -2.01
C TYR A 291 11.38 10.10 -1.73
N LYS A 292 11.18 9.63 -0.52
CA LYS A 292 11.46 8.24 -0.15
C LYS A 292 10.37 7.26 -0.55
N LEU A 293 9.12 7.73 -0.69
CA LEU A 293 7.99 6.90 -1.05
C LEU A 293 7.59 7.13 -2.52
N CYS A 294 7.66 6.08 -3.34
CA CYS A 294 7.44 6.17 -4.79
C CYS A 294 6.05 6.71 -5.17
N ILE A 295 5.02 6.51 -4.34
CA ILE A 295 3.66 6.98 -4.63
C ILE A 295 3.57 8.52 -4.69
N HIS A 296 4.44 9.23 -3.97
CA HIS A 296 4.50 10.69 -3.95
C HIS A 296 5.76 11.25 -4.63
N ALA A 297 6.66 10.40 -5.13
CA ALA A 297 7.80 10.82 -5.93
C ALA A 297 7.38 11.25 -7.35
N PRO A 298 8.15 12.12 -8.02
CA PRO A 298 7.87 12.52 -9.41
C PRO A 298 7.78 11.34 -10.39
N THR A 299 8.66 10.36 -10.23
CA THR A 299 8.71 9.13 -11.02
C THR A 299 8.53 7.91 -10.11
N CYS A 300 8.32 6.72 -10.68
CA CYS A 300 8.32 5.45 -9.95
C CYS A 300 9.26 4.42 -10.62
N GLY A 301 9.03 3.12 -10.43
CA GLY A 301 9.87 2.06 -11.02
C GLY A 301 11.01 1.57 -10.14
N ASN A 302 11.14 2.11 -8.91
CA ASN A 302 12.20 1.73 -7.96
C ASN A 302 11.76 0.68 -6.93
N GLY A 303 10.55 0.11 -7.09
CA GLY A 303 9.99 -0.91 -6.20
C GLY A 303 9.59 -2.17 -6.97
N PRO A 304 10.53 -2.89 -7.62
CA PRO A 304 10.23 -4.13 -8.33
C PRO A 304 9.82 -5.23 -7.34
N ALA A 305 9.05 -6.20 -7.83
CA ALA A 305 8.68 -7.40 -7.07
C ALA A 305 9.30 -8.65 -7.68
N LEU A 306 9.89 -9.49 -6.82
CA LEU A 306 10.45 -10.78 -7.19
C LEU A 306 9.53 -11.89 -6.72
N GLU A 307 9.02 -12.67 -7.65
CA GLU A 307 8.22 -13.85 -7.37
C GLU A 307 9.10 -15.07 -7.01
N HIS A 308 8.48 -16.05 -6.37
CA HIS A 308 9.11 -17.27 -5.85
C HIS A 308 9.87 -18.09 -6.92
N ASN A 309 9.47 -18.00 -8.18
CA ASN A 309 10.12 -18.70 -9.30
C ASN A 309 11.24 -17.90 -9.97
N GLY A 310 11.56 -16.70 -9.46
CA GLY A 310 12.59 -15.83 -10.02
C GLY A 310 12.07 -14.79 -11.03
N ASP A 311 10.78 -14.75 -11.32
CA ASP A 311 10.18 -13.72 -12.18
C ASP A 311 10.22 -12.35 -11.49
N LEU A 312 10.74 -11.36 -12.21
CA LEU A 312 10.84 -9.99 -11.77
C LEU A 312 9.77 -9.13 -12.46
N TYR A 313 9.00 -8.40 -11.67
CA TYR A 313 7.96 -7.48 -12.14
C TYR A 313 8.32 -6.03 -11.87
N ALA A 314 7.82 -5.14 -12.72
CA ALA A 314 8.10 -3.70 -12.68
C ALA A 314 7.76 -3.05 -11.33
N CYS A 315 6.72 -3.54 -10.64
CA CYS A 315 6.25 -3.01 -9.36
C CYS A 315 5.41 -4.06 -8.64
N ASP A 316 5.39 -4.02 -7.30
CA ASP A 316 4.57 -4.87 -6.44
C ASP A 316 3.06 -4.77 -6.76
N HIS A 317 2.59 -3.57 -7.11
CA HIS A 317 1.20 -3.35 -7.50
C HIS A 317 0.85 -3.87 -8.90
N PHE A 318 1.84 -4.19 -9.73
CA PHE A 318 1.68 -4.60 -11.13
C PHE A 318 2.32 -5.97 -11.39
N VAL A 319 2.05 -6.93 -10.49
CA VAL A 319 2.40 -8.34 -10.72
C VAL A 319 1.38 -8.93 -11.70
N GLU A 320 1.60 -8.62 -12.98
CA GLU A 320 0.69 -8.94 -14.10
C GLU A 320 1.54 -9.27 -15.34
N PRO A 321 1.07 -10.11 -16.28
CA PRO A 321 1.88 -10.52 -17.44
C PRO A 321 2.46 -9.35 -18.22
N GLY A 322 1.67 -8.26 -18.38
CA GLY A 322 2.09 -7.04 -19.07
C GLY A 322 3.25 -6.28 -18.41
N PHE A 323 3.61 -6.58 -17.15
CA PHE A 323 4.63 -5.87 -16.36
C PHE A 323 5.79 -6.77 -15.91
N ARG A 324 5.84 -8.02 -16.38
CA ARG A 324 7.00 -8.91 -16.14
C ARG A 324 8.21 -8.39 -16.91
N LEU A 325 9.32 -8.17 -16.22
CA LEU A 325 10.57 -7.69 -16.81
C LEU A 325 11.42 -8.84 -17.35
N GLY A 326 11.42 -9.97 -16.67
CA GLY A 326 12.21 -11.17 -17.00
C GLY A 326 12.31 -12.09 -15.81
N ASN A 327 13.28 -13.02 -15.85
CA ASN A 327 13.58 -13.95 -14.77
C ASN A 327 15.04 -13.80 -14.34
N ILE A 328 15.30 -13.71 -13.03
CA ILE A 328 16.64 -13.50 -12.48
C ILE A 328 17.58 -14.71 -12.68
N LEU A 329 17.04 -15.88 -13.00
CA LEU A 329 17.83 -17.06 -13.35
C LEU A 329 18.33 -17.03 -14.82
N GLU A 330 17.74 -16.17 -15.64
CA GLU A 330 18.05 -16.02 -17.08
C GLU A 330 18.84 -14.73 -17.37
N THR A 331 18.48 -13.64 -16.69
CA THR A 331 19.08 -12.32 -16.88
C THR A 331 19.31 -11.67 -15.50
N HIS A 332 20.46 -11.05 -15.31
CA HIS A 332 20.81 -10.44 -14.03
C HIS A 332 19.80 -9.34 -13.63
N MET A 333 19.38 -9.31 -12.34
CA MET A 333 18.33 -8.37 -11.90
C MET A 333 18.67 -6.91 -12.14
N ALA A 334 19.94 -6.51 -12.05
CA ALA A 334 20.36 -5.14 -12.33
C ALA A 334 20.06 -4.72 -13.77
N GLU A 335 20.21 -5.62 -14.74
CA GLU A 335 19.89 -5.37 -16.15
C GLU A 335 18.38 -5.23 -16.36
N LEU A 336 17.60 -6.11 -15.72
CA LEU A 336 16.14 -6.05 -15.76
C LEU A 336 15.62 -4.72 -15.20
N VAL A 337 16.13 -4.28 -14.05
CA VAL A 337 15.78 -3.00 -13.41
C VAL A 337 16.29 -1.81 -14.22
N ALA A 338 17.46 -1.91 -14.87
CA ALA A 338 18.00 -0.86 -15.73
C ALA A 338 17.40 -0.85 -17.15
N SER A 339 16.48 -1.76 -17.48
CA SER A 339 15.94 -1.91 -18.83
C SER A 339 15.19 -0.66 -19.30
N PRO A 340 15.14 -0.38 -20.63
CA PRO A 340 14.36 0.72 -21.19
C PRO A 340 12.86 0.63 -20.80
N ARG A 341 12.34 -0.61 -20.70
CA ARG A 341 10.95 -0.87 -20.30
C ARG A 341 10.69 -0.40 -18.86
N GLN A 342 11.58 -0.71 -17.92
CA GLN A 342 11.45 -0.28 -16.54
C GLN A 342 11.60 1.24 -16.39
N ARG A 343 12.55 1.85 -17.10
CA ARG A 343 12.69 3.31 -17.12
C ARG A 343 11.43 3.99 -17.66
N LYS A 344 10.87 3.48 -18.77
CA LYS A 344 9.61 4.00 -19.31
C LYS A 344 8.46 3.88 -18.30
N PHE A 345 8.29 2.72 -17.68
CA PHE A 345 7.29 2.51 -16.63
C PHE A 345 7.39 3.55 -15.51
N GLY A 346 8.62 3.84 -15.06
CA GLY A 346 8.86 4.85 -14.03
C GLY A 346 8.56 6.27 -14.49
N GLN A 347 8.98 6.62 -15.72
CA GLN A 347 8.82 7.94 -16.30
C GLN A 347 7.36 8.25 -16.68
N ASP A 348 6.59 7.25 -17.10
CA ASP A 348 5.17 7.38 -17.42
C ASP A 348 4.35 7.94 -16.25
N LYS A 349 4.80 7.74 -15.01
CA LYS A 349 4.16 8.37 -13.85
C LYS A 349 4.14 9.89 -13.94
N HIS A 350 5.22 10.50 -14.41
CA HIS A 350 5.34 11.95 -14.61
C HIS A 350 4.66 12.39 -15.92
N ASP A 351 4.93 11.69 -17.00
CA ASP A 351 4.58 12.14 -18.36
C ASP A 351 3.07 12.02 -18.62
N LEU A 352 2.39 11.07 -17.97
CA LEU A 352 0.96 10.85 -18.09
C LEU A 352 0.10 11.61 -17.06
N LEU A 353 0.66 12.65 -16.41
CA LEU A 353 -0.13 13.52 -15.54
C LEU A 353 -1.17 14.29 -16.33
N THR A 354 -2.40 14.36 -15.84
CA THR A 354 -3.46 15.21 -16.39
C THR A 354 -3.11 16.70 -16.28
N ARG A 355 -3.74 17.56 -17.10
CA ARG A 355 -3.58 19.03 -16.98
C ARG A 355 -3.92 19.52 -15.57
N GLN A 356 -5.02 18.96 -14.98
CA GLN A 356 -5.39 19.25 -13.60
C GLN A 356 -4.24 18.97 -12.63
N CYS A 357 -3.55 17.83 -12.73
CA CYS A 357 -2.40 17.51 -11.89
C CYS A 357 -1.22 18.43 -12.13
N ARG A 358 -0.94 18.79 -13.40
CA ARG A 358 0.19 19.66 -13.76
C ARG A 358 0.02 21.07 -13.21
N ALA A 359 -1.21 21.57 -13.12
CA ALA A 359 -1.55 22.90 -12.58
C ALA A 359 -1.83 22.90 -11.06
N CYS A 360 -1.80 21.74 -10.40
CA CYS A 360 -2.21 21.60 -9.01
C CYS A 360 -1.18 22.23 -8.04
N GLU A 361 -1.64 23.02 -7.10
CA GLU A 361 -0.81 23.69 -6.08
C GLU A 361 -0.12 22.72 -5.09
N VAL A 362 -0.67 21.51 -4.90
CA VAL A 362 -0.06 20.46 -4.08
C VAL A 362 0.74 19.45 -4.90
N ARG A 363 1.02 19.77 -6.18
CA ARG A 363 1.72 18.85 -7.08
C ARG A 363 3.05 18.37 -6.50
N ALA A 364 3.83 19.27 -5.91
CA ALA A 364 5.14 18.95 -5.35
C ALA A 364 5.08 17.90 -4.22
N LEU A 365 3.93 17.79 -3.52
CA LEU A 365 3.72 16.81 -2.45
C LEU A 365 3.06 15.53 -2.96
N CYS A 366 2.18 15.63 -3.97
CA CYS A 366 1.34 14.53 -4.44
C CYS A 366 1.92 13.79 -5.65
N ASN A 367 2.45 14.53 -6.64
CA ASN A 367 2.91 14.00 -7.94
C ASN A 367 1.91 13.04 -8.62
N GLY A 368 0.59 13.29 -8.41
CA GLY A 368 -0.51 12.50 -8.98
C GLY A 368 -0.71 11.14 -8.32
N GLY A 369 -0.07 10.84 -7.19
CA GLY A 369 -0.21 9.58 -6.45
C GLY A 369 0.26 8.35 -7.24
N CYS A 370 -0.17 7.14 -6.83
CA CYS A 370 0.20 5.90 -7.49
C CYS A 370 -0.49 5.73 -8.86
N PRO A 371 0.22 5.32 -9.91
CA PRO A 371 -0.37 5.04 -11.23
C PRO A 371 -1.50 4.00 -11.20
N LYS A 372 -1.47 3.04 -10.29
CA LYS A 372 -2.54 2.03 -10.15
C LYS A 372 -3.91 2.65 -9.89
N GLU A 373 -3.96 3.84 -9.29
CA GLU A 373 -5.18 4.55 -8.90
C GLU A 373 -5.60 5.62 -9.93
N ARG A 374 -4.87 5.76 -11.05
CA ARG A 374 -5.13 6.77 -12.08
C ARG A 374 -6.09 6.26 -13.15
N PHE A 375 -7.35 6.13 -12.82
CA PHE A 375 -8.39 5.67 -13.73
C PHE A 375 -9.66 6.55 -13.73
N ALA A 376 -9.70 7.57 -12.89
CA ALA A 376 -10.79 8.53 -12.85
C ALA A 376 -10.63 9.59 -13.97
N MET A 377 -11.69 10.39 -14.16
CA MET A 377 -11.68 11.54 -15.05
C MET A 377 -11.27 12.79 -14.27
N SER A 378 -10.47 13.65 -14.87
CA SER A 378 -10.20 14.98 -14.33
C SER A 378 -11.44 15.88 -14.43
N ARG A 379 -11.41 17.04 -13.78
CA ARG A 379 -12.49 18.05 -13.89
C ARG A 379 -12.71 18.52 -15.34
N ASP A 380 -11.65 18.47 -16.14
CA ASP A 380 -11.67 18.87 -17.55
C ASP A 380 -12.02 17.70 -18.49
N GLY A 381 -12.45 16.55 -17.95
CA GLY A 381 -12.80 15.36 -18.74
C GLY A 381 -11.60 14.57 -19.30
N GLU A 382 -10.36 14.82 -18.80
CA GLU A 382 -9.17 14.08 -19.21
C GLU A 382 -9.03 12.79 -18.40
N PRO A 383 -8.82 11.61 -19.03
CA PRO A 383 -8.66 10.35 -18.33
C PRO A 383 -7.30 10.27 -17.61
N GLY A 384 -7.20 9.41 -16.60
CA GLY A 384 -5.94 9.16 -15.87
C GLY A 384 -5.76 10.02 -14.61
N GLN A 385 -6.84 10.65 -14.12
CA GLN A 385 -6.85 11.29 -12.81
C GLN A 385 -6.83 10.22 -11.71
N ASN A 386 -6.10 10.50 -10.62
CA ASN A 386 -6.08 9.61 -9.47
C ASN A 386 -7.46 9.57 -8.78
N TYR A 387 -7.97 8.38 -8.51
CA TYR A 387 -9.23 8.16 -7.81
C TYR A 387 -9.27 8.81 -6.41
N LEU A 388 -8.14 8.81 -5.71
CA LEU A 388 -8.00 9.43 -4.38
C LEU A 388 -7.69 10.94 -4.42
N CYS A 389 -7.75 11.58 -5.60
CA CYS A 389 -7.29 12.95 -5.80
C CYS A 389 -7.95 13.95 -4.83
N ALA A 390 -9.27 13.89 -4.63
CA ALA A 390 -9.98 14.82 -3.76
C ALA A 390 -9.51 14.71 -2.30
N GLY A 391 -9.39 13.48 -1.78
CA GLY A 391 -8.89 13.25 -0.43
C GLY A 391 -7.42 13.61 -0.26
N LEU A 392 -6.56 13.28 -1.20
CA LEU A 392 -5.14 13.68 -1.16
C LEU A 392 -5.00 15.21 -1.19
N TYR A 393 -5.79 15.90 -2.02
CA TYR A 393 -5.81 17.36 -2.06
C TYR A 393 -6.24 17.95 -0.70
N THR A 394 -7.31 17.43 -0.12
CA THR A 394 -7.79 17.82 1.21
C THR A 394 -6.70 17.60 2.26
N PHE A 395 -6.08 16.44 2.29
CA PHE A 395 -5.01 16.14 3.24
C PHE A 395 -3.83 17.10 3.10
N PHE A 396 -3.26 17.26 1.90
CA PHE A 396 -2.08 18.11 1.70
C PHE A 396 -2.36 19.59 1.94
N THR A 397 -3.55 20.09 1.59
CA THR A 397 -3.92 21.49 1.87
C THR A 397 -4.18 21.73 3.34
N HIS A 398 -4.84 20.80 4.01
CA HIS A 398 -5.14 20.87 5.44
C HIS A 398 -3.85 20.86 6.29
N THR A 399 -2.94 19.96 5.99
CA THR A 399 -1.71 19.78 6.79
C THR A 399 -0.63 20.83 6.49
N ARG A 400 -0.76 21.57 5.39
CA ARG A 400 0.23 22.55 4.91
C ARG A 400 0.77 23.50 5.97
N PRO A 401 -0.07 24.20 6.78
CA PRO A 401 0.44 25.18 7.76
C PRO A 401 1.39 24.52 8.77
N ALA A 402 0.99 23.40 9.35
CA ALA A 402 1.81 22.72 10.35
C ALA A 402 3.06 22.08 9.73
N MET A 403 2.95 21.51 8.52
CA MET A 403 4.10 20.95 7.80
C MET A 403 5.13 22.03 7.41
N GLN A 404 4.68 23.20 6.99
CA GLN A 404 5.56 24.34 6.71
C GLN A 404 6.26 24.83 7.97
N GLU A 405 5.58 24.91 9.10
CA GLU A 405 6.17 25.28 10.37
C GLU A 405 7.21 24.25 10.82
N MET A 406 6.90 22.94 10.73
CA MET A 406 7.88 21.88 11.02
C MET A 406 9.12 21.97 10.11
N ALA A 407 8.92 22.22 8.82
CA ALA A 407 10.02 22.41 7.88
C ALA A 407 10.86 23.65 8.21
N ARG A 408 10.24 24.77 8.62
CA ARG A 408 10.91 25.99 9.06
C ARG A 408 11.74 25.74 10.33
N LEU A 409 11.16 25.04 11.32
CA LEU A 409 11.84 24.67 12.56
C LEU A 409 13.08 23.83 12.25
N TYR A 410 12.92 22.77 11.46
CA TYR A 410 14.02 21.89 11.05
C TYR A 410 15.14 22.65 10.33
N SER A 411 14.80 23.54 9.40
CA SER A 411 15.78 24.39 8.68
C SER A 411 16.52 25.36 9.60
N ALA A 412 15.89 25.72 10.73
CA ALA A 412 16.51 26.55 11.78
C ALA A 412 17.30 25.73 12.82
N GLY A 413 17.51 24.42 12.61
CA GLY A 413 18.18 23.53 13.54
C GLY A 413 17.38 23.22 14.81
N ARG A 414 16.05 23.46 14.77
CA ARG A 414 15.11 23.19 15.86
C ARG A 414 14.34 21.90 15.62
N ALA A 415 13.82 21.31 16.69
CA ALA A 415 13.03 20.08 16.59
C ALA A 415 11.66 20.35 15.94
N PRO A 416 11.27 19.61 14.89
CA PRO A 416 9.91 19.71 14.32
C PRO A 416 8.78 19.53 15.36
N ALA A 417 9.04 18.78 16.44
CA ALA A 417 8.12 18.56 17.55
C ALA A 417 7.68 19.86 18.26
N GLU A 418 8.44 20.94 18.14
CA GLU A 418 8.07 22.24 18.70
C GLU A 418 6.79 22.85 18.09
N VAL A 419 6.36 22.34 16.90
CA VAL A 419 5.07 22.69 16.29
C VAL A 419 3.89 22.42 17.24
N MET A 420 3.98 21.40 18.12
CA MET A 420 2.93 21.08 19.08
C MET A 420 2.58 22.26 19.98
N SER A 421 3.58 23.04 20.41
CA SER A 421 3.34 24.24 21.21
C SER A 421 2.62 25.35 20.44
N SER A 422 2.93 25.49 19.14
CA SER A 422 2.25 26.43 18.27
C SER A 422 0.77 26.05 18.07
N VAL A 423 0.50 24.77 17.84
CA VAL A 423 -0.86 24.22 17.69
C VAL A 423 -1.66 24.40 18.98
N GLU A 424 -1.05 24.12 20.15
CA GLU A 424 -1.70 24.33 21.44
C GLU A 424 -2.07 25.80 21.68
N ALA A 425 -1.19 26.73 21.30
CA ALA A 425 -1.47 28.16 21.39
C ALA A 425 -2.63 28.59 20.48
N GLU A 426 -2.73 28.03 19.29
CA GLU A 426 -3.87 28.27 18.38
C GLU A 426 -5.17 27.69 18.91
N ASP A 427 -5.15 26.49 19.49
CA ASP A 427 -6.33 25.85 20.07
C ASP A 427 -6.86 26.63 21.28
N ARG A 428 -5.97 27.20 22.12
CA ARG A 428 -6.37 28.10 23.22
C ARG A 428 -7.07 29.35 22.70
N LYS A 429 -6.58 29.96 21.62
CA LYS A 429 -7.20 31.15 20.99
C LYS A 429 -8.54 30.80 20.36
N ARG A 430 -8.68 29.63 19.75
CA ARG A 430 -9.91 29.15 19.09
C ARG A 430 -11.03 28.93 20.10
N GLY A 431 -10.71 28.43 21.27
CA GLY A 431 -11.64 28.08 22.32
C GLY A 431 -12.39 26.75 22.09
N PRO A 432 -12.98 26.19 23.18
CA PRO A 432 -13.47 24.81 23.18
C PRO A 432 -14.74 24.59 22.33
N TYR A 433 -15.50 25.63 22.06
CA TYR A 433 -16.80 25.53 21.36
C TYR A 433 -16.74 25.92 19.88
N ALA A 434 -15.61 26.39 19.39
CA ALA A 434 -15.42 26.65 17.98
C ALA A 434 -15.48 25.34 17.14
N PRO A 435 -15.73 25.41 15.82
CA PRO A 435 -15.66 24.25 14.93
C PRO A 435 -14.28 23.58 15.00
N CYS A 436 -14.28 22.25 15.01
CA CYS A 436 -13.02 21.51 15.01
C CYS A 436 -12.29 21.70 13.67
N PRO A 437 -10.96 21.90 13.69
CA PRO A 437 -10.18 22.11 12.46
C PRO A 437 -10.22 20.92 11.51
N CYS A 438 -10.51 19.70 11.99
CA CYS A 438 -10.62 18.51 11.14
C CYS A 438 -11.77 18.55 10.11
N GLY A 439 -12.63 19.55 10.13
CA GLY A 439 -13.76 19.67 9.20
C GLY A 439 -14.97 18.76 9.51
N SER A 440 -14.95 18.04 10.65
CA SER A 440 -16.06 17.14 11.05
C SER A 440 -17.38 17.82 11.37
N GLY A 441 -17.44 19.17 11.36
CA GLY A 441 -18.60 19.95 11.81
C GLY A 441 -18.86 19.92 13.32
N ARG A 442 -18.12 19.15 14.11
CA ARG A 442 -18.24 19.10 15.57
C ARG A 442 -17.51 20.28 16.22
N LYS A 443 -17.96 20.67 17.40
CA LYS A 443 -17.21 21.61 18.24
C LYS A 443 -15.90 20.97 18.72
N PHE A 444 -14.82 21.76 18.82
CA PHE A 444 -13.49 21.28 19.16
C PHE A 444 -13.47 20.42 20.43
N ARG A 445 -14.10 20.90 21.51
CA ARG A 445 -14.20 20.16 22.79
C ARG A 445 -14.86 18.77 22.66
N PHE A 446 -15.73 18.55 21.68
CA PHE A 446 -16.41 17.26 21.43
C PHE A 446 -15.79 16.48 20.25
N CYS A 447 -14.63 16.90 19.81
CA CYS A 447 -13.84 16.28 18.76
C CYS A 447 -12.38 16.14 19.22
N HIS A 448 -11.44 16.83 18.61
CA HIS A 448 -10.02 16.72 18.94
C HIS A 448 -9.61 17.41 20.26
N GLY A 449 -10.45 18.24 20.83
CA GLY A 449 -10.28 18.81 22.17
C GLY A 449 -10.80 17.91 23.31
N SER A 450 -11.34 16.72 23.02
CA SER A 450 -11.81 15.77 24.04
C SER A 450 -10.78 14.64 24.22
N GLY A 451 -10.47 14.30 25.46
CA GLY A 451 -9.66 13.13 25.80
C GLY A 451 -10.34 11.80 25.42
N ASP A 452 -11.70 11.76 25.45
CA ASP A 452 -12.47 10.53 25.24
C ASP A 452 -13.16 10.48 23.89
N LEU A 453 -13.15 9.31 23.27
CA LEU A 453 -13.93 9.00 22.08
C LEU A 453 -15.34 8.55 22.49
N PRO A 454 -16.41 9.02 21.83
CA PRO A 454 -17.73 8.46 22.04
C PRO A 454 -17.73 6.96 21.65
N PRO A 455 -18.52 6.11 22.32
CA PRO A 455 -18.70 4.72 21.95
C PRO A 455 -19.17 4.63 20.49
N MET A 456 -18.70 3.60 19.79
CA MET A 456 -19.14 3.35 18.40
C MET A 456 -20.66 3.18 18.37
N GLN A 457 -21.32 4.08 17.65
CA GLN A 457 -22.65 3.75 17.14
C GLN A 457 -22.42 2.78 15.97
N ALA A 458 -23.06 1.60 16.04
CA ALA A 458 -23.09 0.68 14.92
C ALA A 458 -23.53 1.45 13.68
N SER A 459 -22.70 1.45 12.62
CA SER A 459 -23.09 2.03 11.34
C SER A 459 -24.40 1.36 10.94
N PRO A 460 -25.45 2.12 10.57
CA PRO A 460 -26.63 1.52 9.99
C PRO A 460 -26.17 0.70 8.80
N SER A 461 -26.60 -0.57 8.78
CA SER A 461 -26.41 -1.43 7.62
C SER A 461 -26.85 -0.65 6.38
N VAL A 462 -25.98 -0.54 5.39
CA VAL A 462 -26.33 0.06 4.10
C VAL A 462 -27.28 -0.90 3.40
N ALA A 463 -28.53 -0.89 3.87
CA ALA A 463 -29.65 -1.41 3.15
C ALA A 463 -30.32 -0.19 2.50
N SER A 464 -30.40 -0.21 1.19
CA SER A 464 -31.04 0.77 0.31
C SER A 464 -30.34 2.14 0.15
N ALA A 465 -29.32 2.18 -0.71
CA ALA A 465 -29.09 3.37 -1.52
C ALA A 465 -30.03 3.28 -2.73
N GLU A 466 -30.94 4.24 -2.81
CA GLU A 466 -31.86 4.44 -3.89
C GLU A 466 -31.13 4.44 -5.26
N ARG A 467 -31.81 3.86 -6.23
CA ARG A 467 -31.43 3.81 -7.63
C ARG A 467 -31.07 5.21 -8.14
N ALA A 468 -29.82 5.44 -8.44
CA ALA A 468 -29.44 6.54 -9.31
C ALA A 468 -30.02 6.25 -10.70
N GLU A 469 -30.99 7.07 -11.12
CA GLU A 469 -31.54 7.07 -12.47
C GLU A 469 -30.40 7.25 -13.48
N VAL A 470 -30.25 6.26 -14.32
CA VAL A 470 -29.40 6.32 -15.51
C VAL A 470 -30.09 7.28 -16.48
N LEU A 471 -29.58 8.49 -16.60
CA LEU A 471 -29.93 9.40 -17.70
C LEU A 471 -29.46 8.78 -19.00
N SER A 472 -30.40 8.22 -19.76
CA SER A 472 -30.22 7.83 -21.15
C SER A 472 -30.03 9.08 -22.01
N PRO A 473 -29.17 9.07 -23.03
CA PRO A 473 -29.03 10.18 -23.96
C PRO A 473 -30.29 10.30 -24.84
N PRO A 474 -30.65 11.50 -25.28
CA PRO A 474 -31.86 11.71 -26.11
C PRO A 474 -31.71 11.05 -27.48
N ALA A 475 -32.71 10.31 -27.86
CA ALA A 475 -32.85 9.73 -29.19
C ALA A 475 -32.97 10.82 -30.26
N ALA A 476 -32.14 10.73 -31.29
CA ALA A 476 -32.23 11.57 -32.47
C ALA A 476 -33.52 11.24 -33.21
N GLY A 477 -34.32 12.25 -33.44
CA GLY A 477 -35.52 12.17 -34.19
C GLY A 477 -35.24 11.94 -35.70
N THR A 478 -35.88 10.94 -36.28
CA THR A 478 -36.07 10.87 -37.72
C THR A 478 -37.54 11.00 -38.02
N SER A 479 -37.89 12.09 -38.69
CA SER A 479 -39.14 12.32 -39.39
C SER A 479 -39.19 11.49 -40.69
N GLY A 480 -40.34 10.97 -41.07
CA GLY A 480 -40.64 10.73 -42.46
C GLY A 480 -41.47 9.49 -42.77
N SER A 481 -42.75 9.70 -42.80
CA SER A 481 -43.75 9.36 -43.83
C SER A 481 -43.65 8.02 -44.62
N GLY A 482 -44.76 7.31 -44.63
CA GLY A 482 -45.28 6.76 -45.92
C GLY A 482 -45.66 5.30 -45.92
N GLU A 483 -46.94 5.04 -45.78
CA GLU A 483 -47.80 4.12 -46.53
C GLU A 483 -47.28 2.77 -47.03
N GLY A 484 -48.10 1.76 -46.78
CA GLY A 484 -48.28 0.74 -47.82
C GLY A 484 -48.42 -0.71 -47.38
N ALA A 485 -49.60 -1.11 -47.00
CA ALA A 485 -50.37 -2.31 -47.37
C ALA A 485 -49.71 -3.70 -47.58
N ARG A 486 -50.31 -4.65 -46.88
CA ARG A 486 -50.84 -5.96 -47.32
C ARG A 486 -49.93 -7.19 -47.47
N THR A 487 -50.37 -8.17 -46.73
CA THR A 487 -50.67 -9.58 -47.00
C THR A 487 -49.55 -10.57 -47.30
N GLY A 488 -49.65 -11.69 -46.61
CA GLY A 488 -49.44 -12.96 -47.28
C GLY A 488 -48.80 -14.04 -46.39
N ALA A 489 -49.63 -14.90 -45.92
CA ALA A 489 -49.48 -16.22 -45.38
C ALA A 489 -48.34 -17.11 -45.92
N GLY A 490 -47.86 -18.00 -45.01
CA GLY A 490 -47.73 -19.37 -45.48
C GLY A 490 -46.37 -20.02 -45.28
N ARG A 491 -46.36 -20.93 -44.33
CA ARG A 491 -45.56 -22.13 -44.01
C ARG A 491 -44.34 -21.96 -43.16
#